data_7cf27e9a34b54595c003d6f17870fdcc
#
_entry.id   7cf27e9a34b54595c003d6f17870fdcc
#
_cell.length_a   1.000
_cell.length_b   1.000
_cell.length_c   1.000
_cell.angle_alpha   90.00
_cell.angle_beta   90.00
_cell.angle_gamma   90.00
#
_symmetry.space_group_name_H-M   'P 1'
#
loop_
_entity.id
_entity.type
_entity.pdbx_description
1 polymer ?
#
loop_
_entity_poly.entity_id
_entity_poly.type
_entity_poly.pdbx_seq_one_letter_code
_entity_poly.pdbx_strand_id
1 'polypeptide(L)'
;LEARFRRFKTLAEINDEGLHRLERDWAAMPLREPPEPPAPVPAFAGDLDLLGHASLQHLLNTASTPAAQQRLTEWLLTPAAPDEIRKRQTAVDELAELVDFRDELTLFGRLSNMSPFAYRRFLEWAEQEPWLRARPTLVWTSRILPMLTVGVAVLNLAGVVRPPIWLLFLAASILVSWSTGKAIEELIDQVSDRQAVFQPYEGVFARVLQQPFQTERLQQVQRDLATGQLSANEQMRRLGRILQFGDLRLSMFFPIIQAFLLWNFHTLWLLEGWQQTAGRHVHIWLETLSELEALSALATLAADNPTWAFPEIIETTTGGPALSASNLGHPLLPPAACVSNDVSIGPAGRFLFVTGSNMSGKSTLLRAIGVNVVLAQAGGPVCADNMRLMPLTLATSIRVQDSLEYGISYFMAELRRLREVVEIAHTTTISDGRKPLFLLDEILHGTNTSERQIAARQIIRTLLRYGATGAVSSHDLSLTETPDLTAARDAVHFTETFTRDLDGHPAMSFDYRLRPGVATSTNALKLMEMVGLPLADAGVVDEHTDAGNT
;
A
#
# COMPACT_ATOMS: atom_id res chain seq x y z
N LEU A 1 15.65 8.51 -30.89
CA LEU A 1 15.26 9.84 -30.39
C LEU A 1 14.04 9.75 -29.50
N GLU A 2 12.97 9.10 -29.94
CA GLU A 2 11.70 8.97 -29.21
C GLU A 2 11.86 8.25 -27.85
N ALA A 3 12.57 7.13 -27.79
CA ALA A 3 12.83 6.42 -26.53
C ALA A 3 13.62 7.26 -25.51
N ARG A 4 14.59 8.06 -25.98
CA ARG A 4 15.31 9.00 -25.13
C ARG A 4 14.42 10.12 -24.61
N PHE A 5 13.60 10.70 -25.48
CA PHE A 5 12.65 11.74 -25.10
C PHE A 5 11.67 11.22 -24.05
N ARG A 6 11.09 10.03 -24.28
CA ARG A 6 10.16 9.38 -23.33
C ARG A 6 10.82 9.15 -21.95
N ARG A 7 12.09 8.66 -21.93
CA ARG A 7 12.83 8.46 -20.69
C ARG A 7 13.01 9.77 -19.90
N PHE A 8 13.46 10.85 -20.55
CA PHE A 8 13.66 12.13 -19.86
C PHE A 8 12.35 12.77 -19.41
N LYS A 9 11.29 12.65 -20.21
CA LYS A 9 9.96 13.13 -19.84
C LYS A 9 9.45 12.41 -18.59
N THR A 10 9.52 11.08 -18.54
CA THR A 10 9.08 10.31 -17.38
C THR A 10 9.93 10.60 -16.13
N LEU A 11 11.24 10.83 -16.26
CA LEU A 11 12.08 11.26 -15.14
C LEU A 11 11.67 12.64 -14.61
N ALA A 12 11.36 13.59 -15.51
CA ALA A 12 10.86 14.90 -15.09
C ALA A 12 9.53 14.79 -14.34
N GLU A 13 8.60 13.95 -14.83
CA GLU A 13 7.33 13.66 -14.15
C GLU A 13 7.53 13.03 -12.76
N ILE A 14 8.51 12.11 -12.59
CA ILE A 14 8.84 11.50 -11.30
C ILE A 14 9.31 12.56 -10.31
N ASN A 15 10.18 13.47 -10.74
CA ASN A 15 10.70 14.53 -9.88
C ASN A 15 9.63 15.56 -9.51
N ASP A 16 8.78 15.93 -10.46
CA ASP A 16 7.66 16.86 -10.23
C ASP A 16 6.65 16.28 -9.22
N GLU A 17 6.27 15.02 -9.39
CA GLU A 17 5.47 14.31 -8.37
C GLU A 17 6.15 14.25 -7.00
N GLY A 18 7.49 14.16 -6.96
CA GLY A 18 8.28 14.23 -5.73
C GLY A 18 8.10 15.55 -5.00
N LEU A 19 8.12 16.68 -5.72
CA LEU A 19 7.88 18.00 -5.12
C LEU A 19 6.47 18.12 -4.53
N HIS A 20 5.45 17.71 -5.27
CA HIS A 20 4.06 17.70 -4.77
C HIS A 20 3.88 16.78 -3.55
N ARG A 21 4.61 15.65 -3.51
CA ARG A 21 4.60 14.74 -2.35
C ARG A 21 5.21 15.36 -1.10
N LEU A 22 6.30 16.12 -1.22
CA LEU A 22 6.91 16.85 -0.11
C LEU A 22 5.94 17.86 0.51
N GLU A 23 5.19 18.56 -0.32
CA GLU A 23 4.21 19.58 0.10
C GLU A 23 2.85 18.98 0.53
N ARG A 24 2.62 17.67 0.29
CA ARG A 24 1.29 17.02 0.44
C ARG A 24 0.23 17.68 -0.44
N ASP A 25 0.60 18.11 -1.65
CA ASP A 25 -0.34 18.61 -2.65
C ASP A 25 -1.08 17.46 -3.32
N TRP A 26 -2.11 17.00 -2.64
CA TRP A 26 -2.90 15.83 -3.05
C TRP A 26 -3.60 16.02 -4.40
N ALA A 27 -3.91 17.26 -4.78
CA ALA A 27 -4.60 17.54 -6.04
C ALA A 27 -3.68 17.37 -7.25
N ALA A 28 -2.39 17.67 -7.09
CA ALA A 28 -1.39 17.57 -8.15
C ALA A 28 -0.74 16.18 -8.21
N MET A 29 -0.82 15.37 -7.14
CA MET A 29 -0.30 14.02 -7.12
C MET A 29 -1.24 13.06 -7.89
N PRO A 30 -0.74 12.26 -8.83
CA PRO A 30 -1.57 11.30 -9.55
C PRO A 30 -2.00 10.16 -8.61
N LEU A 31 -3.31 9.92 -8.55
CA LEU A 31 -3.85 8.76 -7.85
C LEU A 31 -3.70 7.53 -8.77
N ARG A 32 -2.82 6.62 -8.41
CA ARG A 32 -2.71 5.30 -9.04
C ARG A 32 -3.50 4.33 -8.19
N GLU A 33 -4.64 3.89 -8.71
CA GLU A 33 -5.45 2.90 -8.00
C GLU A 33 -4.69 1.57 -7.95
N PRO A 34 -4.47 1.03 -6.74
CA PRO A 34 -3.93 -0.31 -6.60
C PRO A 34 -4.94 -1.34 -7.12
N PRO A 35 -4.50 -2.54 -7.45
CA PRO A 35 -5.41 -3.67 -7.57
C PRO A 35 -6.23 -3.80 -6.29
N GLU A 36 -7.45 -4.35 -6.40
CA GLU A 36 -8.37 -4.49 -5.26
C GLU A 36 -7.65 -4.99 -4.00
N PRO A 37 -7.81 -4.29 -2.87
CA PRO A 37 -7.17 -4.72 -1.64
C PRO A 37 -7.68 -6.12 -1.24
N PRO A 38 -6.86 -6.91 -0.53
CA PRO A 38 -7.28 -8.21 -0.07
C PRO A 38 -8.53 -8.09 0.82
N ALA A 39 -9.55 -8.86 0.50
CA ALA A 39 -10.79 -8.89 1.29
C ALA A 39 -10.68 -9.92 2.44
N PRO A 40 -11.21 -9.64 3.63
CA PRO A 40 -11.87 -8.38 4.03
C PRO A 40 -10.87 -7.26 4.37
N VAL A 41 -11.17 -6.04 3.95
CA VAL A 41 -10.36 -4.87 4.32
C VAL A 41 -10.57 -4.58 5.80
N PRO A 42 -9.50 -4.52 6.62
CA PRO A 42 -9.63 -4.16 8.02
C PRO A 42 -10.22 -2.77 8.19
N ALA A 43 -11.08 -2.65 9.16
CA ALA A 43 -11.83 -1.43 9.36
C ALA A 43 -10.96 -0.23 9.75
N PHE A 44 -9.79 -0.43 10.37
CA PHE A 44 -8.83 0.64 10.65
C PHE A 44 -8.29 1.30 9.36
N ALA A 45 -8.36 0.62 8.21
CA ALA A 45 -7.89 1.19 6.95
C ALA A 45 -8.66 2.46 6.56
N GLY A 46 -9.99 2.46 6.73
CA GLY A 46 -10.83 3.63 6.50
C GLY A 46 -10.69 4.70 7.60
N ASP A 47 -10.58 4.27 8.86
CA ASP A 47 -10.44 5.16 10.01
C ASP A 47 -9.14 5.99 9.96
N LEU A 48 -8.06 5.38 9.45
CA LEU A 48 -6.72 5.96 9.41
C LEU A 48 -6.34 6.54 8.03
N ASP A 49 -7.26 6.61 7.09
CA ASP A 49 -7.00 7.06 5.73
C ASP A 49 -5.81 6.33 5.07
N LEU A 50 -5.81 4.98 5.14
CA LEU A 50 -4.69 4.20 4.59
C LEU A 50 -4.77 4.01 3.08
N LEU A 51 -5.97 3.97 2.49
CA LEU A 51 -6.22 3.66 1.08
C LEU A 51 -7.02 4.79 0.41
N GLY A 52 -6.80 4.98 -0.89
CA GLY A 52 -7.52 5.94 -1.71
C GLY A 52 -6.86 7.31 -1.80
N HIS A 53 -7.64 8.34 -2.10
CA HIS A 53 -7.14 9.72 -2.25
C HIS A 53 -6.73 10.33 -0.90
N ALA A 54 -5.65 11.11 -0.89
CA ALA A 54 -5.08 11.76 0.29
C ALA A 54 -4.79 10.77 1.46
N SER A 55 -4.36 9.57 1.11
CA SER A 55 -4.11 8.46 2.03
C SER A 55 -2.63 8.15 2.19
N LEU A 56 -2.31 7.25 3.13
CA LEU A 56 -0.95 6.77 3.31
C LEU A 56 -0.44 6.04 2.04
N GLN A 57 -1.29 5.23 1.41
CA GLN A 57 -0.96 4.59 0.14
C GLN A 57 -0.70 5.60 -0.97
N HIS A 58 -1.49 6.68 -1.06
CA HIS A 58 -1.27 7.75 -2.03
C HIS A 58 0.08 8.44 -1.80
N LEU A 59 0.46 8.67 -0.54
CA LEU A 59 1.76 9.23 -0.17
C LEU A 59 2.93 8.31 -0.58
N LEU A 60 2.75 7.00 -0.44
CA LEU A 60 3.74 5.97 -0.77
C LEU A 60 3.70 5.51 -2.24
N ASN A 61 2.91 6.13 -3.10
CA ASN A 61 2.61 5.68 -4.46
C ASN A 61 3.76 5.89 -5.47
N THR A 62 4.98 5.52 -5.10
CA THR A 62 6.14 5.46 -5.99
C THR A 62 6.31 4.07 -6.61
N ALA A 63 5.69 3.03 -6.04
CA ALA A 63 5.65 1.69 -6.61
C ALA A 63 4.92 1.71 -7.96
N SER A 64 5.59 1.27 -9.02
CA SER A 64 5.12 1.44 -10.39
C SER A 64 4.38 0.22 -10.92
N THR A 65 4.71 -0.98 -10.42
CA THR A 65 4.07 -2.21 -10.86
C THR A 65 2.84 -2.55 -10.02
N PRO A 66 1.79 -3.15 -10.60
CA PRO A 66 0.59 -3.57 -9.87
C PRO A 66 0.90 -4.54 -8.71
N ALA A 67 1.87 -5.43 -8.91
CA ALA A 67 2.28 -6.38 -7.87
C ALA A 67 2.95 -5.68 -6.68
N ALA A 68 3.76 -4.64 -6.93
CA ALA A 68 4.39 -3.85 -5.88
C ALA A 68 3.36 -3.00 -5.11
N GLN A 69 2.39 -2.43 -5.81
CA GLN A 69 1.29 -1.70 -5.18
C GLN A 69 0.46 -2.61 -4.28
N GLN A 70 0.15 -3.83 -4.75
CA GLN A 70 -0.53 -4.83 -3.94
C GLN A 70 0.31 -5.23 -2.72
N ARG A 71 1.60 -5.50 -2.90
CA ARG A 71 2.53 -5.85 -1.81
C ARG A 71 2.61 -4.75 -0.76
N LEU A 72 2.72 -3.51 -1.19
CA LEU A 72 2.71 -2.35 -0.28
C LEU A 72 1.39 -2.25 0.48
N THR A 73 0.26 -2.42 -0.19
CA THR A 73 -1.07 -2.45 0.44
C THR A 73 -1.16 -3.55 1.49
N GLU A 74 -0.70 -4.77 1.19
CA GLU A 74 -0.63 -5.89 2.14
C GLU A 74 0.20 -5.53 3.38
N TRP A 75 1.35 -4.86 3.21
CA TRP A 75 2.20 -4.44 4.33
C TRP A 75 1.55 -3.37 5.20
N LEU A 76 0.73 -2.48 4.62
CA LEU A 76 -0.02 -1.48 5.38
C LEU A 76 -1.21 -2.07 6.13
N LEU A 77 -1.81 -3.15 5.62
CA LEU A 77 -2.99 -3.78 6.21
C LEU A 77 -2.65 -4.93 7.17
N THR A 78 -1.47 -5.55 7.00
CA THR A 78 -1.06 -6.73 7.78
C THR A 78 0.28 -6.47 8.44
N PRO A 79 0.32 -6.38 9.77
CA PRO A 79 1.56 -6.12 10.50
C PRO A 79 2.55 -7.29 10.37
N ALA A 80 3.81 -7.00 10.07
CA ALA A 80 4.87 -8.00 9.97
C ALA A 80 5.37 -8.50 11.34
N ALA A 81 6.09 -9.62 11.35
CA ALA A 81 6.81 -10.09 12.54
C ALA A 81 7.97 -9.14 12.88
N PRO A 82 8.38 -9.03 14.17
CA PRO A 82 9.44 -8.11 14.60
C PRO A 82 10.74 -8.23 13.80
N ASP A 83 11.18 -9.44 13.53
CA ASP A 83 12.43 -9.68 12.77
C ASP A 83 12.30 -9.23 11.31
N GLU A 84 11.13 -9.44 10.72
CA GLU A 84 10.85 -8.97 9.36
C GLU A 84 10.81 -7.44 9.29
N ILE A 85 10.22 -6.78 10.31
CA ILE A 85 10.22 -5.31 10.41
C ILE A 85 11.67 -4.80 10.45
N ARG A 86 12.54 -5.35 11.30
CA ARG A 86 13.95 -4.95 11.41
C ARG A 86 14.71 -5.13 10.09
N LYS A 87 14.48 -6.26 9.39
CA LYS A 87 15.08 -6.52 8.07
C LYS A 87 14.61 -5.51 7.02
N ARG A 88 13.33 -5.15 7.03
CA ARG A 88 12.81 -4.11 6.14
C ARG A 88 13.38 -2.75 6.48
N GLN A 89 13.45 -2.37 7.74
CA GLN A 89 14.04 -1.08 8.18
C GLN A 89 15.46 -0.91 7.69
N THR A 90 16.33 -1.93 7.87
CA THR A 90 17.72 -1.84 7.39
C THR A 90 17.82 -1.73 5.86
N ALA A 91 16.96 -2.45 5.14
CA ALA A 91 16.90 -2.37 3.68
C ALA A 91 16.35 -1.02 3.18
N VAL A 92 15.33 -0.48 3.86
CA VAL A 92 14.75 0.83 3.57
C VAL A 92 15.76 1.94 3.82
N ASP A 93 16.51 1.88 4.92
CA ASP A 93 17.55 2.84 5.26
C ASP A 93 18.67 2.87 4.20
N GLU A 94 19.19 1.70 3.79
CA GLU A 94 20.17 1.61 2.71
C GLU A 94 19.61 2.16 1.38
N LEU A 95 18.38 1.81 1.03
CA LEU A 95 17.75 2.30 -0.20
C LEU A 95 17.46 3.80 -0.16
N ALA A 96 17.25 4.40 1.02
CA ALA A 96 16.98 5.83 1.16
C ALA A 96 18.14 6.69 0.65
N GLU A 97 19.37 6.23 0.83
CA GLU A 97 20.57 6.90 0.33
C GLU A 97 20.78 6.75 -1.19
N LEU A 98 20.15 5.74 -1.82
CA LEU A 98 20.36 5.38 -3.22
C LEU A 98 19.33 6.06 -4.15
N VAL A 99 19.30 7.40 -4.20
CA VAL A 99 18.32 8.20 -4.97
C VAL A 99 18.28 7.79 -6.44
N ASP A 100 19.43 7.80 -7.13
CA ASP A 100 19.51 7.45 -8.55
C ASP A 100 19.00 6.04 -8.84
N PHE A 101 19.26 5.10 -7.94
CA PHE A 101 18.77 3.72 -8.07
C PHE A 101 17.24 3.65 -7.96
N ARG A 102 16.64 4.35 -6.98
CA ARG A 102 15.19 4.40 -6.79
C ARG A 102 14.49 5.08 -7.97
N ASP A 103 15.05 6.17 -8.47
CA ASP A 103 14.50 6.87 -9.65
C ASP A 103 14.55 5.99 -10.90
N GLU A 104 15.65 5.26 -11.12
CA GLU A 104 15.75 4.31 -12.23
C GLU A 104 14.76 3.14 -12.07
N LEU A 105 14.60 2.60 -10.86
CA LEU A 105 13.64 1.54 -10.57
C LEU A 105 12.20 2.01 -10.91
N THR A 106 11.82 3.18 -10.42
CA THR A 106 10.51 3.81 -10.70
C THR A 106 10.33 4.09 -12.20
N LEU A 107 11.37 4.61 -12.86
CA LEU A 107 11.36 4.88 -14.29
C LEU A 107 11.07 3.60 -15.11
N PHE A 108 11.81 2.53 -14.84
CA PHE A 108 11.63 1.27 -15.56
C PHE A 108 10.23 0.69 -15.33
N GLY A 109 9.74 0.71 -14.09
CA GLY A 109 8.39 0.28 -13.77
C GLY A 109 7.32 1.06 -14.55
N ARG A 110 7.45 2.39 -14.63
CA ARG A 110 6.53 3.24 -15.43
C ARG A 110 6.64 3.01 -16.93
N LEU A 111 7.82 2.79 -17.44
CA LEU A 111 8.02 2.50 -18.87
C LEU A 111 7.46 1.13 -19.27
N SER A 112 7.37 0.18 -18.34
CA SER A 112 6.79 -1.14 -18.61
C SER A 112 5.28 -1.09 -18.86
N ASN A 113 4.57 -0.10 -18.29
CA ASN A 113 3.13 0.11 -18.42
C ASN A 113 2.30 -1.20 -18.32
N MET A 114 2.71 -2.11 -17.41
CA MET A 114 2.08 -3.42 -17.24
C MET A 114 0.76 -3.29 -16.48
N SER A 115 -0.35 -3.63 -17.13
CA SER A 115 -1.65 -3.71 -16.45
C SER A 115 -1.73 -4.95 -15.54
N PRO A 116 -2.57 -4.95 -14.47
CA PRO A 116 -2.79 -6.12 -13.62
C PRO A 116 -3.23 -7.36 -14.39
N PHE A 117 -4.03 -7.19 -15.43
CA PHE A 117 -4.46 -8.24 -16.32
C PHE A 117 -3.30 -8.83 -17.14
N ALA A 118 -2.41 -7.96 -17.66
CA ALA A 118 -1.24 -8.38 -18.41
C ALA A 118 -0.27 -9.18 -17.54
N TYR A 119 -0.06 -8.75 -16.28
CA TYR A 119 0.77 -9.44 -15.31
C TYR A 119 0.27 -10.87 -15.04
N ARG A 120 -1.01 -11.02 -14.69
CA ARG A 120 -1.60 -12.35 -14.41
C ARG A 120 -1.51 -13.29 -15.62
N ARG A 121 -1.88 -12.81 -16.81
CA ARG A 121 -1.81 -13.64 -18.02
C ARG A 121 -0.39 -14.06 -18.40
N PHE A 122 0.60 -13.26 -18.07
CA PHE A 122 2.00 -13.65 -18.29
C PHE A 122 2.43 -14.75 -17.33
N LEU A 123 2.08 -14.65 -16.05
CA LEU A 123 2.35 -15.71 -15.09
C LEU A 123 1.65 -17.02 -15.47
N GLU A 124 0.35 -16.95 -15.77
CA GLU A 124 -0.42 -18.11 -16.21
C GLU A 124 0.23 -18.78 -17.44
N TRP A 125 0.63 -17.97 -18.42
CA TRP A 125 1.33 -18.51 -19.59
C TRP A 125 2.69 -19.11 -19.23
N ALA A 126 3.47 -18.47 -18.39
CA ALA A 126 4.80 -18.97 -18.02
C ALA A 126 4.74 -20.32 -17.29
N GLU A 127 3.67 -20.60 -16.57
CA GLU A 127 3.45 -21.83 -15.82
C GLU A 127 2.67 -22.90 -16.58
N GLN A 128 2.09 -22.58 -17.74
CA GLN A 128 1.34 -23.54 -18.55
C GLN A 128 2.22 -24.66 -19.11
N GLU A 129 1.60 -25.82 -19.33
CA GLU A 129 2.26 -26.93 -20.01
C GLU A 129 2.46 -26.63 -21.52
N PRO A 130 3.63 -26.99 -22.09
CA PRO A 130 3.93 -26.75 -23.48
C PRO A 130 2.95 -27.43 -24.42
N TRP A 131 2.29 -26.69 -25.30
CA TRP A 131 1.30 -27.23 -26.24
C TRP A 131 1.93 -27.98 -27.41
N LEU A 132 2.95 -27.38 -28.06
CA LEU A 132 3.62 -27.98 -29.25
C LEU A 132 4.55 -29.12 -28.84
N ARG A 133 5.35 -28.96 -27.81
CA ARG A 133 6.32 -29.98 -27.34
C ARG A 133 5.64 -31.22 -26.81
N ALA A 134 4.41 -31.14 -26.33
CA ALA A 134 3.58 -32.29 -25.96
C ALA A 134 3.05 -33.05 -27.17
N ARG A 135 3.25 -32.56 -28.43
CA ARG A 135 2.76 -33.14 -29.67
C ARG A 135 3.91 -33.47 -30.64
N PRO A 136 4.66 -34.56 -30.43
CA PRO A 136 5.86 -34.89 -31.20
C PRO A 136 5.60 -34.98 -32.70
N THR A 137 4.41 -35.43 -33.11
CA THR A 137 4.02 -35.48 -34.54
C THR A 137 4.06 -34.11 -35.18
N LEU A 138 3.52 -33.07 -34.52
CA LEU A 138 3.53 -31.68 -35.05
C LEU A 138 4.95 -31.12 -35.06
N VAL A 139 5.76 -31.43 -34.06
CA VAL A 139 7.16 -31.02 -34.00
C VAL A 139 7.94 -31.58 -35.17
N TRP A 140 7.83 -32.89 -35.47
CA TRP A 140 8.51 -33.51 -36.61
C TRP A 140 7.96 -33.00 -37.95
N THR A 141 6.63 -32.87 -38.09
CA THR A 141 6.02 -32.30 -39.27
C THR A 141 6.54 -30.87 -39.55
N SER A 142 6.63 -30.04 -38.53
CA SER A 142 7.13 -28.65 -38.69
C SER A 142 8.61 -28.55 -39.11
N ARG A 143 9.38 -29.63 -38.94
CA ARG A 143 10.80 -29.70 -39.34
C ARG A 143 11.00 -30.36 -40.69
N ILE A 144 10.37 -31.54 -40.90
CA ILE A 144 10.57 -32.35 -42.08
C ILE A 144 9.88 -31.70 -43.30
N LEU A 145 8.66 -31.21 -43.13
CA LEU A 145 7.87 -30.68 -44.24
C LEU A 145 8.50 -29.46 -44.92
N PRO A 146 9.01 -28.46 -44.21
CA PRO A 146 9.79 -27.37 -44.78
C PRO A 146 11.07 -27.84 -45.51
N MET A 147 11.80 -28.78 -44.91
CA MET A 147 13.01 -29.34 -45.53
C MET A 147 12.69 -30.02 -46.86
N LEU A 148 11.62 -30.82 -46.93
CA LEU A 148 11.18 -31.46 -48.18
C LEU A 148 10.70 -30.41 -49.19
N THR A 149 9.90 -29.42 -48.76
CA THR A 149 9.40 -28.35 -49.64
C THR A 149 10.54 -27.61 -50.30
N VAL A 150 11.49 -27.11 -49.49
CA VAL A 150 12.62 -26.31 -49.97
C VAL A 150 13.61 -27.19 -50.77
N GLY A 151 13.96 -28.37 -50.21
CA GLY A 151 14.91 -29.28 -50.85
C GLY A 151 14.45 -29.78 -52.22
N VAL A 152 13.18 -30.23 -52.34
CA VAL A 152 12.63 -30.66 -53.63
C VAL A 152 12.42 -29.48 -54.58
N ALA A 153 12.08 -28.27 -54.10
CA ALA A 153 11.99 -27.07 -54.92
C ALA A 153 13.36 -26.71 -55.54
N VAL A 154 14.45 -26.76 -54.76
CA VAL A 154 15.82 -26.55 -55.26
C VAL A 154 16.20 -27.60 -56.32
N LEU A 155 15.93 -28.88 -56.08
CA LEU A 155 16.19 -29.97 -57.06
C LEU A 155 15.36 -29.81 -58.35
N ASN A 156 14.15 -29.30 -58.24
CA ASN A 156 13.31 -28.99 -59.39
C ASN A 156 13.90 -27.81 -60.21
N LEU A 157 14.32 -26.74 -59.55
CA LEU A 157 14.97 -25.62 -60.22
C LEU A 157 16.31 -26.00 -60.86
N ALA A 158 17.05 -26.92 -60.24
CA ALA A 158 18.28 -27.47 -60.81
C ALA A 158 18.05 -28.49 -61.98
N GLY A 159 16.79 -28.76 -62.33
CA GLY A 159 16.45 -29.68 -63.43
C GLY A 159 16.59 -31.17 -63.12
N VAL A 160 16.91 -31.53 -61.85
CA VAL A 160 17.08 -32.94 -61.40
C VAL A 160 15.72 -33.65 -61.25
N VAL A 161 14.72 -32.91 -60.76
CA VAL A 161 13.35 -33.42 -60.60
C VAL A 161 12.44 -32.59 -61.56
N ARG A 162 11.90 -33.24 -62.59
CA ARG A 162 11.09 -32.52 -63.58
C ARG A 162 9.67 -32.16 -63.14
N PRO A 163 8.88 -33.05 -62.49
CA PRO A 163 7.56 -32.64 -61.99
C PRO A 163 7.71 -31.77 -60.75
N PRO A 164 6.89 -30.72 -60.56
CA PRO A 164 6.97 -29.81 -59.43
C PRO A 164 6.35 -30.44 -58.15
N ILE A 165 6.88 -31.58 -57.71
CA ILE A 165 6.39 -32.35 -56.56
C ILE A 165 6.45 -31.51 -55.28
N TRP A 166 7.35 -30.53 -55.20
CA TRP A 166 7.43 -29.58 -54.07
C TRP A 166 6.13 -28.84 -53.78
N LEU A 167 5.24 -28.67 -54.80
CA LEU A 167 3.91 -28.09 -54.61
C LEU A 167 3.00 -28.91 -53.72
N LEU A 168 3.16 -30.27 -53.72
CA LEU A 168 2.41 -31.13 -52.82
C LEU A 168 2.85 -30.95 -51.36
N PHE A 169 4.15 -30.79 -51.10
CA PHE A 169 4.67 -30.52 -49.76
C PHE A 169 4.28 -29.10 -49.31
N LEU A 170 4.28 -28.12 -50.23
CA LEU A 170 3.80 -26.78 -49.96
C LEU A 170 2.31 -26.77 -49.58
N ALA A 171 1.47 -27.48 -50.36
CA ALA A 171 0.04 -27.64 -50.07
C ALA A 171 -0.18 -28.29 -48.69
N ALA A 172 0.61 -29.31 -48.35
CA ALA A 172 0.57 -29.92 -47.02
C ALA A 172 1.00 -28.93 -45.92
N SER A 173 2.04 -28.11 -46.15
CA SER A 173 2.44 -27.03 -45.21
C SER A 173 1.33 -26.01 -44.97
N ILE A 174 0.65 -25.59 -46.04
CA ILE A 174 -0.49 -24.69 -45.96
C ILE A 174 -1.65 -25.31 -45.18
N LEU A 175 -1.95 -26.59 -45.43
CA LEU A 175 -3.02 -27.31 -44.74
C LEU A 175 -2.72 -27.44 -43.23
N VAL A 176 -1.48 -27.78 -42.86
CA VAL A 176 -1.02 -27.85 -41.46
C VAL A 176 -1.11 -26.46 -40.83
N SER A 177 -0.60 -25.43 -41.52
CA SER A 177 -0.67 -24.04 -41.04
C SER A 177 -2.12 -23.60 -40.86
N TRP A 178 -3.02 -23.92 -41.76
CA TRP A 178 -4.43 -23.56 -41.66
C TRP A 178 -5.15 -24.31 -40.52
N SER A 179 -4.89 -25.60 -40.35
CA SER A 179 -5.55 -26.40 -39.32
C SER A 179 -5.12 -26.07 -37.89
N THR A 180 -3.87 -25.63 -37.68
CA THR A 180 -3.30 -25.34 -36.35
C THR A 180 -3.01 -23.85 -36.13
N GLY A 181 -3.11 -23.02 -37.19
CA GLY A 181 -2.65 -21.65 -37.20
C GLY A 181 -3.30 -20.80 -36.11
N LYS A 182 -4.62 -20.87 -35.97
CA LYS A 182 -5.35 -20.11 -34.95
C LYS A 182 -4.87 -20.42 -33.53
N ALA A 183 -4.71 -21.70 -33.18
CA ALA A 183 -4.24 -22.10 -31.84
C ALA A 183 -2.81 -21.63 -31.57
N ILE A 184 -1.92 -21.72 -32.58
CA ILE A 184 -0.53 -21.29 -32.44
C ILE A 184 -0.44 -19.75 -32.36
N GLU A 185 -1.22 -19.03 -33.15
CA GLU A 185 -1.29 -17.56 -33.11
C GLU A 185 -1.78 -17.07 -31.76
N GLU A 186 -2.86 -17.64 -31.23
CA GLU A 186 -3.37 -17.32 -29.89
C GLU A 186 -2.31 -17.51 -28.79
N LEU A 187 -1.54 -18.61 -28.86
CA LEU A 187 -0.46 -18.89 -27.91
C LEU A 187 0.71 -17.91 -28.02
N ILE A 188 1.09 -17.53 -29.25
CA ILE A 188 2.17 -16.57 -29.46
C ILE A 188 1.71 -15.16 -29.09
N ASP A 189 0.46 -14.77 -29.43
CA ASP A 189 -0.10 -13.44 -29.15
C ASP A 189 -0.29 -13.19 -27.65
N GLN A 190 -0.49 -14.25 -26.86
CA GLN A 190 -0.48 -14.12 -25.39
C GLN A 190 0.78 -13.46 -24.84
N VAL A 191 1.90 -13.55 -25.56
CA VAL A 191 3.20 -13.01 -25.14
C VAL A 191 3.67 -11.88 -26.05
N SER A 192 3.42 -11.95 -27.38
CA SER A 192 3.95 -11.00 -28.38
C SER A 192 3.36 -9.60 -28.27
N ASP A 193 2.05 -9.47 -28.00
CA ASP A 193 1.39 -8.18 -27.81
C ASP A 193 2.02 -7.34 -26.68
N ARG A 194 2.99 -7.90 -25.96
CA ARG A 194 3.58 -7.36 -24.74
C ARG A 194 5.08 -7.21 -24.80
N GLN A 195 5.70 -7.35 -25.97
CA GLN A 195 7.15 -7.19 -26.09
C GLN A 195 7.62 -5.85 -25.50
N ALA A 196 6.87 -4.76 -25.74
CA ALA A 196 7.14 -3.45 -25.17
C ALA A 196 7.07 -3.42 -23.63
N VAL A 197 6.33 -4.37 -23.01
CA VAL A 197 6.17 -4.48 -21.56
C VAL A 197 7.38 -5.16 -20.93
N PHE A 198 8.01 -6.13 -21.59
CA PHE A 198 9.11 -6.92 -21.01
C PHE A 198 10.49 -6.30 -21.17
N GLN A 199 10.72 -5.47 -22.20
CA GLN A 199 12.00 -4.79 -22.39
C GLN A 199 12.47 -3.99 -21.17
N PRO A 200 11.62 -3.21 -20.49
CA PRO A 200 12.03 -2.49 -19.29
C PRO A 200 12.50 -3.40 -18.15
N TYR A 201 11.92 -4.61 -18.01
CA TYR A 201 12.31 -5.56 -16.95
C TYR A 201 13.75 -6.07 -17.10
N GLU A 202 14.24 -6.23 -18.34
CA GLU A 202 15.67 -6.53 -18.57
C GLU A 202 16.56 -5.47 -17.93
N GLY A 203 16.21 -4.18 -18.14
CA GLY A 203 16.95 -3.05 -17.56
C GLY A 203 16.87 -3.03 -16.03
N VAL A 204 15.69 -3.25 -15.45
CA VAL A 204 15.50 -3.32 -13.99
C VAL A 204 16.35 -4.42 -13.39
N PHE A 205 16.24 -5.66 -13.88
CA PHE A 205 17.00 -6.79 -13.33
C PHE A 205 18.52 -6.59 -13.48
N ALA A 206 18.97 -6.04 -14.61
CA ALA A 206 20.38 -5.71 -14.79
C ALA A 206 20.85 -4.68 -13.77
N ARG A 207 20.05 -3.64 -13.52
CA ARG A 207 20.37 -2.58 -12.56
C ARG A 207 20.43 -3.09 -11.13
N VAL A 208 19.46 -3.94 -10.73
CA VAL A 208 19.42 -4.57 -9.41
C VAL A 208 20.64 -5.47 -9.20
N LEU A 209 20.98 -6.32 -10.18
CA LEU A 209 22.09 -7.24 -10.08
C LEU A 209 23.47 -6.54 -10.05
N GLN A 210 23.58 -5.32 -10.57
CA GLN A 210 24.82 -4.53 -10.57
C GLN A 210 24.99 -3.65 -9.32
N GLN A 211 23.92 -3.41 -8.55
CA GLN A 211 23.98 -2.57 -7.36
C GLN A 211 24.71 -3.29 -6.22
N PRO A 212 25.76 -2.70 -5.61
CA PRO A 212 26.44 -3.32 -4.48
C PRO A 212 25.66 -3.09 -3.18
N PHE A 213 24.68 -3.97 -2.89
CA PHE A 213 23.91 -3.92 -1.67
C PHE A 213 24.69 -4.49 -0.47
N GLN A 214 24.48 -3.89 0.71
CA GLN A 214 25.15 -4.26 1.94
C GLN A 214 24.24 -5.04 2.89
N THR A 215 22.95 -4.72 2.96
CA THR A 215 22.00 -5.37 3.86
C THR A 215 21.63 -6.78 3.39
N GLU A 216 21.43 -7.67 4.35
CA GLU A 216 21.10 -9.08 4.07
C GLU A 216 19.85 -9.22 3.19
N ARG A 217 18.80 -8.39 3.45
CA ARG A 217 17.55 -8.46 2.69
C ARG A 217 17.74 -8.08 1.22
N LEU A 218 18.47 -7.01 0.93
CA LEU A 218 18.73 -6.60 -0.45
C LEU A 218 19.69 -7.56 -1.18
N GLN A 219 20.65 -8.15 -0.47
CA GLN A 219 21.47 -9.24 -1.01
C GLN A 219 20.64 -10.51 -1.29
N GLN A 220 19.63 -10.78 -0.47
CA GLN A 220 18.69 -11.89 -0.74
C GLN A 220 17.89 -11.62 -2.02
N VAL A 221 17.39 -10.40 -2.23
CA VAL A 221 16.76 -9.97 -3.48
C VAL A 221 17.67 -10.26 -4.69
N GLN A 222 18.97 -9.94 -4.62
CA GLN A 222 19.91 -10.25 -5.70
C GLN A 222 20.08 -11.77 -5.91
N ARG A 223 20.18 -12.55 -4.83
CA ARG A 223 20.31 -14.01 -4.94
C ARG A 223 19.07 -14.63 -5.60
N ASP A 224 17.88 -14.16 -5.24
CA ASP A 224 16.62 -14.68 -5.80
C ASP A 224 16.47 -14.34 -7.29
N LEU A 225 16.98 -13.18 -7.74
CA LEU A 225 17.05 -12.80 -9.15
C LEU A 225 18.15 -13.53 -9.93
N ALA A 226 19.18 -14.06 -9.24
CA ALA A 226 20.31 -14.78 -9.82
C ALA A 226 20.26 -16.29 -9.50
N THR A 227 19.08 -16.90 -9.34
CA THR A 227 18.90 -18.27 -8.86
C THR A 227 19.67 -19.31 -9.71
N GLY A 228 20.74 -19.86 -9.18
CA GLY A 228 21.57 -20.88 -9.81
C GLY A 228 22.29 -20.38 -11.08
N GLN A 229 22.16 -21.14 -12.20
CA GLN A 229 22.71 -20.77 -13.51
C GLN A 229 21.76 -19.87 -14.33
N LEU A 230 20.59 -19.49 -13.77
CA LEU A 230 19.54 -18.74 -14.45
C LEU A 230 19.48 -17.32 -13.88
N SER A 231 20.07 -16.37 -14.58
CA SER A 231 19.90 -14.96 -14.28
C SER A 231 18.60 -14.43 -14.88
N ALA A 232 17.74 -13.76 -14.05
CA ALA A 232 16.50 -13.14 -14.50
C ALA A 232 16.73 -12.22 -15.72
N ASN A 233 17.79 -11.39 -15.67
CA ASN A 233 18.19 -10.51 -16.76
C ASN A 233 18.48 -11.28 -18.08
N GLU A 234 19.28 -12.35 -18.02
CA GLU A 234 19.62 -13.12 -19.21
C GLU A 234 18.40 -13.82 -19.81
N GLN A 235 17.51 -14.34 -18.95
CA GLN A 235 16.29 -15.00 -19.41
C GLN A 235 15.30 -14.01 -20.03
N MET A 236 15.14 -12.82 -19.47
CA MET A 236 14.30 -11.78 -20.08
C MET A 236 14.88 -11.29 -21.41
N ARG A 237 16.20 -11.13 -21.49
CA ARG A 237 16.89 -10.84 -22.76
C ARG A 237 16.68 -11.93 -23.80
N ARG A 238 16.73 -13.20 -23.39
CA ARG A 238 16.47 -14.35 -24.26
C ARG A 238 15.01 -14.34 -24.74
N LEU A 239 14.05 -14.10 -23.86
CA LEU A 239 12.64 -13.97 -24.23
C LEU A 239 12.45 -12.84 -25.24
N GLY A 240 13.02 -11.67 -24.98
CA GLY A 240 12.96 -10.51 -25.91
C GLY A 240 13.48 -10.86 -27.30
N ARG A 241 14.61 -11.60 -27.40
CA ARG A 241 15.15 -12.06 -28.71
C ARG A 241 14.23 -13.06 -29.42
N ILE A 242 13.57 -13.97 -28.67
CA ILE A 242 12.60 -14.91 -29.26
C ILE A 242 11.39 -14.14 -29.80
N LEU A 243 10.90 -13.14 -29.08
CA LEU A 243 9.78 -12.31 -29.51
C LEU A 243 10.14 -11.50 -30.76
N GLN A 244 11.34 -10.90 -30.81
CA GLN A 244 11.84 -10.21 -32.01
C GLN A 244 11.95 -11.16 -33.22
N PHE A 245 12.36 -12.41 -33.02
CA PHE A 245 12.32 -13.43 -34.06
C PHE A 245 10.88 -13.70 -34.54
N GLY A 246 9.92 -13.66 -33.63
CA GLY A 246 8.48 -13.75 -33.94
C GLY A 246 7.93 -12.56 -34.73
N ASP A 247 8.53 -11.37 -34.64
CA ASP A 247 8.05 -10.12 -35.29
C ASP A 247 8.09 -10.17 -36.84
N LEU A 248 8.78 -11.15 -37.42
CA LEU A 248 8.69 -11.45 -38.85
C LEU A 248 7.23 -11.65 -39.31
N ARG A 249 6.31 -11.97 -38.38
CA ARG A 249 4.86 -12.07 -38.65
C ARG A 249 4.23 -10.74 -39.10
N LEU A 250 4.86 -9.62 -38.74
CA LEU A 250 4.41 -8.28 -39.15
C LEU A 250 4.87 -7.91 -40.59
N SER A 251 5.70 -8.75 -41.22
CA SER A 251 6.19 -8.52 -42.57
C SER A 251 5.12 -8.84 -43.61
N MET A 252 5.05 -8.04 -44.68
CA MET A 252 4.20 -8.29 -45.86
C MET A 252 4.52 -9.66 -46.51
N PHE A 253 5.74 -10.17 -46.38
CA PHE A 253 6.17 -11.47 -46.92
C PHE A 253 5.86 -12.64 -45.98
N PHE A 254 5.28 -12.40 -44.82
CA PHE A 254 5.03 -13.45 -43.84
C PHE A 254 4.21 -14.64 -44.38
N PRO A 255 3.13 -14.47 -45.15
CA PRO A 255 2.38 -15.62 -45.68
C PRO A 255 3.24 -16.57 -46.51
N ILE A 256 4.21 -16.06 -47.26
CA ILE A 256 5.17 -16.86 -48.04
C ILE A 256 6.13 -17.59 -47.07
N ILE A 257 6.69 -16.87 -46.11
CA ILE A 257 7.59 -17.44 -45.12
C ILE A 257 6.89 -18.56 -44.33
N GLN A 258 5.65 -18.32 -43.89
CA GLN A 258 4.84 -19.28 -43.16
C GLN A 258 4.53 -20.51 -43.99
N ALA A 259 4.17 -20.36 -45.26
CA ALA A 259 3.86 -21.48 -46.17
C ALA A 259 5.08 -22.39 -46.40
N PHE A 260 6.27 -21.81 -46.61
CA PHE A 260 7.50 -22.54 -46.90
C PHE A 260 8.20 -23.07 -45.65
N LEU A 261 8.18 -22.31 -44.52
CA LEU A 261 9.03 -22.58 -43.36
C LEU A 261 8.26 -22.95 -42.08
N LEU A 262 6.91 -22.87 -42.10
CA LEU A 262 6.09 -23.07 -40.89
C LEU A 262 6.61 -22.24 -39.68
N TRP A 263 6.92 -20.94 -39.92
CA TRP A 263 7.65 -20.07 -39.01
C TRP A 263 7.05 -19.99 -37.61
N ASN A 264 5.72 -19.93 -37.50
CA ASN A 264 5.03 -19.88 -36.20
C ASN A 264 5.34 -21.09 -35.30
N PHE A 265 5.55 -22.28 -35.90
CA PHE A 265 5.95 -23.48 -35.14
C PHE A 265 7.35 -23.33 -34.54
N HIS A 266 8.30 -22.74 -35.27
CA HIS A 266 9.65 -22.49 -34.75
C HIS A 266 9.63 -21.44 -33.65
N THR A 267 8.86 -20.37 -33.81
CA THR A 267 8.67 -19.34 -32.80
C THR A 267 8.06 -19.94 -31.52
N LEU A 268 6.97 -20.70 -31.65
CA LEU A 268 6.34 -21.37 -30.51
C LEU A 268 7.28 -22.37 -29.83
N TRP A 269 8.04 -23.18 -30.61
CA TRP A 269 9.04 -24.10 -30.07
C TRP A 269 10.09 -23.38 -29.21
N LEU A 270 10.57 -22.22 -29.62
CA LEU A 270 11.54 -21.43 -28.88
C LEU A 270 10.91 -20.85 -27.61
N LEU A 271 9.67 -20.34 -27.68
CA LEU A 271 8.91 -19.83 -26.54
C LEU A 271 8.66 -20.92 -25.50
N GLU A 272 8.20 -22.09 -25.91
CA GLU A 272 7.99 -23.23 -25.00
C GLU A 272 9.31 -23.75 -24.42
N GLY A 273 10.42 -23.64 -25.15
CA GLY A 273 11.75 -23.96 -24.63
C GLY A 273 12.21 -23.02 -23.54
N TRP A 274 11.91 -21.75 -23.69
CA TRP A 274 12.12 -20.75 -22.65
C TRP A 274 11.22 -21.01 -21.46
N GLN A 275 9.94 -21.25 -21.68
CA GLN A 275 8.93 -21.55 -20.67
C GLN A 275 9.35 -22.74 -19.78
N GLN A 276 9.81 -23.85 -20.38
CA GLN A 276 10.29 -25.01 -19.63
C GLN A 276 11.53 -24.71 -18.78
N THR A 277 12.39 -23.80 -19.24
CA THR A 277 13.64 -23.47 -18.56
C THR A 277 13.44 -22.41 -17.47
N ALA A 278 12.68 -21.37 -17.77
CA ALA A 278 12.58 -20.15 -16.97
C ALA A 278 11.18 -19.94 -16.34
N GLY A 279 10.13 -20.56 -16.89
CA GLY A 279 8.75 -20.28 -16.52
C GLY A 279 8.47 -20.37 -15.03
N ARG A 280 8.94 -21.42 -14.36
CA ARG A 280 8.75 -21.63 -12.91
C ARG A 280 9.46 -20.59 -12.04
N HIS A 281 10.46 -19.87 -12.59
CA HIS A 281 11.20 -18.85 -11.85
C HIS A 281 10.61 -17.45 -12.04
N VAL A 282 9.75 -17.26 -13.05
CA VAL A 282 9.15 -15.96 -13.35
C VAL A 282 8.37 -15.40 -12.16
N HIS A 283 7.61 -16.24 -11.49
CA HIS A 283 6.85 -15.86 -10.30
C HIS A 283 7.80 -15.30 -9.22
N ILE A 284 8.87 -16.05 -8.90
CA ILE A 284 9.85 -15.63 -7.90
C ILE A 284 10.50 -14.30 -8.28
N TRP A 285 10.91 -14.12 -9.55
CA TRP A 285 11.54 -12.89 -10.00
C TRP A 285 10.62 -11.67 -9.91
N LEU A 286 9.35 -11.84 -10.28
CA LEU A 286 8.38 -10.76 -10.24
C LEU A 286 7.94 -10.45 -8.80
N GLU A 287 7.83 -11.45 -7.94
CA GLU A 287 7.58 -11.25 -6.51
C GLU A 287 8.75 -10.53 -5.84
N THR A 288 9.99 -10.95 -6.11
CA THR A 288 11.20 -10.31 -5.60
C THR A 288 11.29 -8.85 -6.05
N LEU A 289 10.95 -8.57 -7.32
CA LEU A 289 10.89 -7.19 -7.82
C LEU A 289 9.80 -6.38 -7.13
N SER A 290 8.62 -6.96 -6.93
CA SER A 290 7.51 -6.28 -6.24
C SER A 290 7.87 -5.91 -4.81
N GLU A 291 8.62 -6.75 -4.13
CA GLU A 291 9.15 -6.47 -2.81
C GLU A 291 10.16 -5.32 -2.82
N LEU A 292 11.10 -5.34 -3.77
CA LEU A 292 12.10 -4.27 -3.91
C LEU A 292 11.44 -2.91 -4.19
N GLU A 293 10.41 -2.87 -5.04
CA GLU A 293 9.65 -1.65 -5.29
C GLU A 293 8.88 -1.17 -4.04
N ALA A 294 8.31 -2.08 -3.26
CA ALA A 294 7.63 -1.73 -2.01
C ALA A 294 8.62 -1.19 -0.96
N LEU A 295 9.81 -1.80 -0.81
CA LEU A 295 10.91 -1.27 0.01
C LEU A 295 11.37 0.10 -0.49
N SER A 296 11.50 0.28 -1.82
CA SER A 296 11.85 1.56 -2.44
C SER A 296 10.82 2.65 -2.18
N ALA A 297 9.54 2.31 -2.10
CA ALA A 297 8.49 3.27 -1.75
C ALA A 297 8.63 3.77 -0.31
N LEU A 298 8.90 2.89 0.65
CA LEU A 298 9.20 3.26 2.03
C LEU A 298 10.52 4.05 2.14
N ALA A 299 11.53 3.69 1.35
CA ALA A 299 12.81 4.39 1.28
C ALA A 299 12.67 5.80 0.70
N THR A 300 11.75 5.99 -0.23
CA THR A 300 11.43 7.31 -0.76
C THR A 300 10.78 8.18 0.32
N LEU A 301 9.88 7.62 1.13
CA LEU A 301 9.32 8.33 2.28
C LEU A 301 10.40 8.73 3.30
N ALA A 302 11.38 7.85 3.56
CA ALA A 302 12.51 8.14 4.44
C ALA A 302 13.39 9.28 3.90
N ALA A 303 13.75 9.23 2.62
CA ALA A 303 14.55 10.26 1.97
C ALA A 303 13.84 11.61 1.88
N ASP A 304 12.52 11.60 1.64
CA ASP A 304 11.70 12.82 1.59
C ASP A 304 11.54 13.46 2.98
N ASN A 305 11.72 12.70 4.07
CA ASN A 305 11.53 13.16 5.44
C ASN A 305 12.73 12.75 6.32
N PRO A 306 13.91 13.36 6.15
CA PRO A 306 15.16 12.92 6.79
C PRO A 306 15.17 13.09 8.32
N THR A 307 14.21 13.81 8.90
CA THR A 307 14.05 13.97 10.35
C THR A 307 13.17 12.86 10.98
N TRP A 308 12.54 12.03 10.17
CA TRP A 308 11.72 10.95 10.67
C TRP A 308 12.59 9.77 11.11
N ALA A 309 12.23 9.16 12.24
CA ALA A 309 13.00 8.07 12.81
C ALA A 309 12.51 6.70 12.34
N PHE A 310 13.41 5.73 12.27
CA PHE A 310 13.02 4.32 12.26
C PHE A 310 12.66 3.89 13.68
N PRO A 311 11.45 3.32 13.90
CA PRO A 311 11.00 2.97 15.25
C PRO A 311 11.72 1.73 15.80
N GLU A 312 11.97 1.72 17.11
CA GLU A 312 12.49 0.56 17.83
C GLU A 312 11.34 -0.41 18.17
N ILE A 313 11.41 -1.63 17.64
CA ILE A 313 10.46 -2.68 17.97
C ILE A 313 10.95 -3.44 19.21
N ILE A 314 10.22 -3.32 20.33
CA ILE A 314 10.52 -3.93 21.61
C ILE A 314 9.63 -5.16 21.85
N GLU A 315 10.21 -6.30 22.20
CA GLU A 315 9.45 -7.56 22.33
C GLU A 315 8.75 -7.68 23.67
N THR A 316 9.34 -7.13 24.74
CA THR A 316 8.76 -7.18 26.09
C THR A 316 9.07 -5.92 26.89
N THR A 317 8.06 -5.38 27.58
CA THR A 317 8.25 -4.37 28.61
C THR A 317 7.68 -4.87 29.93
N THR A 318 8.52 -5.10 30.92
CA THR A 318 8.07 -5.30 32.28
C THR A 318 7.66 -3.94 32.88
N GLY A 319 6.36 -3.57 32.73
CA GLY A 319 5.81 -2.35 33.35
C GLY A 319 6.02 -1.04 32.59
N GLY A 320 6.67 -1.07 31.43
CA GLY A 320 6.84 0.12 30.56
C GLY A 320 5.69 0.35 29.59
N PRO A 321 5.66 1.50 28.87
CA PRO A 321 4.65 1.80 27.88
C PRO A 321 4.71 0.82 26.69
N ALA A 322 3.55 0.47 26.15
CA ALA A 322 3.46 -0.35 24.94
C ALA A 322 3.82 0.46 23.67
N LEU A 323 3.65 1.77 23.73
CA LEU A 323 4.05 2.73 22.71
C LEU A 323 4.52 4.02 23.38
N SER A 324 5.67 4.53 22.96
CA SER A 324 6.15 5.87 23.33
C SER A 324 6.76 6.56 22.11
N ALA A 325 6.47 7.83 21.91
CA ALA A 325 7.01 8.64 20.82
C ALA A 325 7.26 10.06 21.28
N SER A 326 8.36 10.65 20.82
CA SER A 326 8.67 12.07 20.97
C SER A 326 8.42 12.80 19.65
N ASN A 327 7.80 13.96 19.74
CA ASN A 327 7.42 14.78 18.58
C ASN A 327 6.64 14.01 17.51
N LEU A 328 5.64 13.21 17.92
CA LEU A 328 4.78 12.46 17.00
C LEU A 328 3.89 13.43 16.21
N GLY A 329 4.03 13.42 14.89
CA GLY A 329 3.22 14.17 13.92
C GLY A 329 2.31 13.28 13.09
N HIS A 330 1.47 13.89 12.28
CA HIS A 330 0.58 13.16 11.36
C HIS A 330 1.21 13.12 9.96
N PRO A 331 1.56 11.95 9.41
CA PRO A 331 2.28 11.80 8.14
C PRO A 331 1.60 12.43 6.92
N LEU A 332 0.26 12.52 6.95
CA LEU A 332 -0.55 13.02 5.84
C LEU A 332 -0.79 14.52 5.87
N LEU A 333 -0.39 15.22 6.93
CA LEU A 333 -0.48 16.68 6.98
C LEU A 333 0.73 17.30 6.27
N PRO A 334 0.54 18.47 5.61
CA PRO A 334 1.66 19.27 5.13
C PRO A 334 2.63 19.58 6.28
N PRO A 335 3.96 19.51 6.08
CA PRO A 335 4.93 19.73 7.14
C PRO A 335 4.74 21.07 7.89
N ALA A 336 4.36 22.13 7.17
CA ALA A 336 4.11 23.45 7.75
C ALA A 336 2.88 23.51 8.67
N ALA A 337 1.92 22.60 8.51
CA ALA A 337 0.69 22.54 9.30
C ALA A 337 0.74 21.45 10.39
N CYS A 338 1.76 20.62 10.39
CA CYS A 338 1.88 19.49 11.31
C CYS A 338 2.45 19.96 12.65
N VAL A 339 1.64 19.91 13.71
CA VAL A 339 2.09 20.14 15.09
C VAL A 339 2.32 18.80 15.76
N SER A 340 3.55 18.55 16.16
CA SER A 340 3.96 17.29 16.79
C SER A 340 3.77 17.32 18.31
N ASN A 341 3.53 16.16 18.90
CA ASN A 341 3.30 15.99 20.35
C ASN A 341 4.01 14.74 20.90
N ASP A 342 4.40 14.79 22.16
CA ASP A 342 4.89 13.59 22.85
C ASP A 342 3.72 12.72 23.27
N VAL A 343 3.83 11.42 23.01
CA VAL A 343 2.77 10.44 23.28
C VAL A 343 3.35 9.22 24.01
N SER A 344 2.67 8.80 25.07
CA SER A 344 2.99 7.56 25.79
C SER A 344 1.69 6.81 26.08
N ILE A 345 1.62 5.53 25.70
CA ILE A 345 0.43 4.70 25.87
C ILE A 345 0.84 3.37 26.56
N GLY A 346 0.17 3.06 27.62
CA GLY A 346 0.43 1.85 28.41
C GLY A 346 1.08 2.14 29.76
N PRO A 347 1.44 1.12 30.52
CA PRO A 347 1.48 -0.32 30.21
C PRO A 347 0.10 -0.95 29.93
N ALA A 348 0.08 -2.26 29.65
CA ALA A 348 -1.17 -3.01 29.48
C ALA A 348 -2.15 -2.76 30.63
N GLY A 349 -3.44 -2.58 30.31
CA GLY A 349 -4.46 -2.23 31.29
C GLY A 349 -4.54 -0.75 31.64
N ARG A 350 -3.78 0.12 30.95
CA ARG A 350 -3.87 1.58 31.02
C ARG A 350 -4.18 2.17 29.64
N PHE A 351 -4.73 3.38 29.61
CA PHE A 351 -5.05 4.07 28.37
C PHE A 351 -4.86 5.57 28.48
N LEU A 352 -4.57 6.19 27.34
CA LEU A 352 -4.49 7.64 27.18
C LEU A 352 -5.91 8.21 27.03
N PHE A 353 -6.31 9.12 27.89
CA PHE A 353 -7.60 9.82 27.80
C PHE A 353 -7.39 11.23 27.31
N VAL A 354 -7.83 11.48 26.05
CA VAL A 354 -7.62 12.74 25.35
C VAL A 354 -8.88 13.62 25.42
N THR A 355 -8.78 14.78 26.06
CA THR A 355 -9.90 15.71 26.23
C THR A 355 -9.66 17.02 25.50
N GLY A 356 -10.70 17.83 25.33
CA GLY A 356 -10.65 19.12 24.64
C GLY A 356 -11.92 19.37 23.83
N SER A 357 -12.08 20.60 23.36
CA SER A 357 -13.21 20.99 22.52
C SER A 357 -13.19 20.34 21.13
N ASN A 358 -14.28 20.43 20.39
CA ASN A 358 -14.30 20.00 19.00
C ASN A 358 -13.32 20.87 18.19
N MET A 359 -12.69 20.29 17.15
CA MET A 359 -11.64 20.91 16.32
C MET A 359 -10.28 21.11 17.03
N SER A 360 -10.12 20.73 18.30
CA SER A 360 -8.87 20.91 19.02
C SER A 360 -7.72 19.97 18.61
N GLY A 361 -7.98 18.96 17.76
CA GLY A 361 -6.97 18.02 17.27
C GLY A 361 -7.03 16.61 17.86
N LYS A 362 -8.04 16.27 18.69
CA LYS A 362 -8.20 14.93 19.32
C LYS A 362 -8.18 13.79 18.30
N SER A 363 -9.06 13.84 17.30
CA SER A 363 -9.18 12.80 16.25
C SER A 363 -7.91 12.74 15.39
N THR A 364 -7.28 13.89 15.14
CA THR A 364 -6.01 13.96 14.39
C THR A 364 -4.88 13.26 15.16
N LEU A 365 -4.82 13.42 16.49
CA LEU A 365 -3.84 12.73 17.33
C LEU A 365 -4.04 11.21 17.30
N LEU A 366 -5.29 10.73 17.45
CA LEU A 366 -5.58 9.28 17.38
C LEU A 366 -5.16 8.71 16.04
N ARG A 367 -5.48 9.40 14.94
CA ARG A 367 -5.05 8.98 13.60
C ARG A 367 -3.53 9.04 13.44
N ALA A 368 -2.87 10.08 13.94
CA ALA A 368 -1.41 10.17 13.92
C ALA A 368 -0.77 8.95 14.60
N ILE A 369 -1.27 8.54 15.78
CA ILE A 369 -0.82 7.33 16.46
C ILE A 369 -1.02 6.10 15.58
N GLY A 370 -2.22 5.89 15.05
CA GLY A 370 -2.56 4.74 14.23
C GLY A 370 -1.73 4.64 12.95
N VAL A 371 -1.59 5.72 12.19
CA VAL A 371 -0.83 5.75 10.92
C VAL A 371 0.66 5.48 11.17
N ASN A 372 1.25 6.05 12.22
CA ASN A 372 2.64 5.79 12.58
C ASN A 372 2.86 4.34 13.07
N VAL A 373 1.90 3.73 13.76
CA VAL A 373 1.94 2.29 14.09
C VAL A 373 1.93 1.43 12.82
N VAL A 374 1.10 1.78 11.84
CA VAL A 374 1.07 1.07 10.54
C VAL A 374 2.42 1.20 9.81
N LEU A 375 2.97 2.42 9.70
CA LEU A 375 4.29 2.64 9.09
C LEU A 375 5.39 1.85 9.81
N ALA A 376 5.42 1.90 11.13
CA ALA A 376 6.36 1.16 11.97
C ALA A 376 6.32 -0.35 11.68
N GLN A 377 5.13 -0.93 11.62
CA GLN A 377 4.93 -2.36 11.40
C GLN A 377 5.08 -2.79 9.94
N ALA A 378 5.00 -1.86 8.99
CA ALA A 378 5.38 -2.09 7.60
C ALA A 378 6.91 -2.09 7.39
N GLY A 379 7.69 -1.56 8.35
CA GLY A 379 9.14 -1.41 8.27
C GLY A 379 9.59 -0.05 7.73
N GLY A 380 8.71 0.94 7.69
CA GLY A 380 8.99 2.31 7.26
C GLY A 380 9.42 3.25 8.39
N PRO A 381 9.87 4.47 8.04
CA PRO A 381 10.09 5.54 9.00
C PRO A 381 8.75 6.07 9.53
N VAL A 382 8.77 6.66 10.73
CA VAL A 382 7.61 7.26 11.38
C VAL A 382 7.77 8.76 11.53
N CYS A 383 6.68 9.50 11.46
CA CYS A 383 6.65 10.95 11.64
C CYS A 383 6.86 11.29 13.13
N ALA A 384 8.07 11.07 13.63
CA ALA A 384 8.49 11.34 15.01
C ALA A 384 10.01 11.45 15.08
N ASP A 385 10.54 12.13 16.11
CA ASP A 385 11.99 12.15 16.37
C ASP A 385 12.47 10.81 16.94
N ASN A 386 11.62 10.14 17.70
CA ASN A 386 11.87 8.79 18.23
C ASN A 386 10.52 8.11 18.48
N MET A 387 10.49 6.80 18.22
CA MET A 387 9.33 5.97 18.55
C MET A 387 9.79 4.57 18.98
N ARG A 388 9.19 4.07 20.07
CA ARG A 388 9.38 2.70 20.56
C ARG A 388 8.02 2.06 20.73
N LEU A 389 7.83 0.87 20.21
CA LEU A 389 6.55 0.17 20.33
C LEU A 389 6.72 -1.35 20.42
N MET A 390 5.80 -1.98 21.10
CA MET A 390 5.63 -3.43 21.04
C MET A 390 4.95 -3.84 19.71
N PRO A 391 5.00 -5.11 19.32
CA PRO A 391 4.13 -5.63 18.28
C PRO A 391 2.65 -5.42 18.66
N LEU A 392 1.92 -4.63 17.87
CA LEU A 392 0.56 -4.18 18.17
C LEU A 392 -0.43 -4.72 17.14
N THR A 393 -1.65 -4.98 17.58
CA THR A 393 -2.81 -5.21 16.70
C THR A 393 -3.77 -4.03 16.87
N LEU A 394 -3.99 -3.29 15.79
CA LEU A 394 -4.86 -2.11 15.79
C LEU A 394 -6.34 -2.51 15.80
N ALA A 395 -7.11 -1.85 16.68
CA ALA A 395 -8.56 -1.94 16.75
C ALA A 395 -9.12 -0.52 16.90
N THR A 396 -9.75 0.01 15.86
CA THR A 396 -10.14 1.42 15.81
C THR A 396 -11.65 1.62 15.69
N SER A 397 -12.15 2.72 16.25
CA SER A 397 -13.49 3.26 16.03
C SER A 397 -13.39 4.78 16.01
N ILE A 398 -13.04 5.34 14.83
CA ILE A 398 -12.82 6.79 14.66
C ILE A 398 -13.85 7.38 13.70
N ARG A 399 -14.15 6.70 12.60
CA ARG A 399 -15.16 7.11 11.62
C ARG A 399 -16.23 6.03 11.53
N VAL A 400 -17.38 6.27 12.08
CA VAL A 400 -18.54 5.41 11.88
C VAL A 400 -19.43 6.07 10.83
N GLN A 401 -19.75 5.33 9.77
CA GLN A 401 -20.70 5.76 8.74
C GLN A 401 -22.00 5.00 8.92
N ASP A 402 -23.11 5.73 8.88
CA ASP A 402 -24.41 5.12 8.68
C ASP A 402 -24.52 4.53 7.27
N SER A 403 -25.15 3.40 7.15
CA SER A 403 -25.45 2.81 5.86
C SER A 403 -26.95 2.81 5.63
N LEU A 404 -27.41 3.76 4.84
CA LEU A 404 -28.81 3.83 4.40
C LEU A 404 -29.18 2.58 3.59
N GLU A 405 -28.23 1.97 2.92
CA GLU A 405 -28.43 0.75 2.11
C GLU A 405 -28.86 -0.46 2.95
N TYR A 406 -28.35 -0.58 4.18
CA TYR A 406 -28.68 -1.69 5.08
C TYR A 406 -29.73 -1.33 6.14
N GLY A 407 -30.30 -0.13 6.11
CA GLY A 407 -31.30 0.33 7.08
C GLY A 407 -30.82 0.31 8.54
N ILE A 408 -29.50 0.42 8.76
CA ILE A 408 -28.88 0.37 10.08
C ILE A 408 -28.72 1.80 10.58
N SER A 409 -29.28 2.08 11.78
CA SER A 409 -29.07 3.37 12.43
C SER A 409 -27.60 3.56 12.79
N TYR A 410 -27.14 4.83 12.77
CA TYR A 410 -25.79 5.22 13.18
C TYR A 410 -25.35 4.54 14.48
N PHE A 411 -26.22 4.57 15.50
CA PHE A 411 -25.94 3.94 16.80
C PHE A 411 -25.70 2.42 16.70
N MET A 412 -26.47 1.70 15.89
CA MET A 412 -26.28 0.27 15.71
C MET A 412 -25.01 -0.06 14.93
N ALA A 413 -24.64 0.79 13.95
CA ALA A 413 -23.38 0.65 13.23
C ALA A 413 -22.18 0.85 14.18
N GLU A 414 -22.25 1.85 15.06
CA GLU A 414 -21.25 2.14 16.08
C GLU A 414 -21.11 0.98 17.09
N LEU A 415 -22.22 0.41 17.58
CA LEU A 415 -22.18 -0.76 18.46
C LEU A 415 -21.55 -1.98 17.81
N ARG A 416 -21.84 -2.24 16.53
CA ARG A 416 -21.18 -3.32 15.77
C ARG A 416 -19.69 -3.10 15.68
N ARG A 417 -19.30 -1.87 15.40
CA ARG A 417 -17.86 -1.49 15.34
C ARG A 417 -17.15 -1.69 16.66
N LEU A 418 -17.74 -1.24 17.75
CA LEU A 418 -17.19 -1.43 19.09
C LEU A 418 -17.14 -2.92 19.51
N ARG A 419 -18.11 -3.73 19.07
CA ARG A 419 -18.05 -5.18 19.22
C ARG A 419 -16.82 -5.77 18.49
N GLU A 420 -16.56 -5.38 17.23
CA GLU A 420 -15.38 -5.82 16.48
C GLU A 420 -14.08 -5.43 17.22
N VAL A 421 -14.00 -4.23 17.77
CA VAL A 421 -12.84 -3.78 18.57
C VAL A 421 -12.62 -4.70 19.78
N VAL A 422 -13.68 -5.07 20.50
CA VAL A 422 -13.62 -5.99 21.66
C VAL A 422 -13.24 -7.41 21.22
N GLU A 423 -13.76 -7.89 20.11
CA GLU A 423 -13.42 -9.22 19.55
C GLU A 423 -11.95 -9.28 19.10
N ILE A 424 -11.43 -8.24 18.45
CA ILE A 424 -10.01 -8.13 18.11
C ILE A 424 -9.14 -8.17 19.37
N ALA A 425 -9.49 -7.41 20.40
CA ALA A 425 -8.74 -7.40 21.66
C ALA A 425 -8.73 -8.78 22.33
N HIS A 426 -9.85 -9.47 22.35
CA HIS A 426 -9.97 -10.81 22.91
C HIS A 426 -9.15 -11.85 22.14
N THR A 427 -9.28 -11.89 20.80
CA THR A 427 -8.59 -12.87 19.96
C THR A 427 -7.07 -12.65 19.95
N THR A 428 -6.61 -11.41 19.86
CA THR A 428 -5.18 -11.06 19.86
C THR A 428 -4.50 -11.50 21.15
N THR A 429 -5.17 -11.38 22.29
CA THR A 429 -4.61 -11.80 23.59
C THR A 429 -4.35 -13.31 23.67
N ILE A 430 -5.12 -14.11 22.94
CA ILE A 430 -5.07 -15.57 22.97
C ILE A 430 -4.05 -16.14 21.98
N SER A 431 -3.92 -15.54 20.79
CA SER A 431 -3.32 -16.24 19.65
C SER A 431 -1.99 -15.67 19.14
N ASP A 432 -1.63 -14.40 19.38
CA ASP A 432 -0.71 -13.72 18.46
C ASP A 432 0.58 -13.17 19.08
N GLY A 433 0.75 -13.22 20.41
CA GLY A 433 1.91 -12.59 21.07
C GLY A 433 1.99 -11.07 20.92
N ARG A 434 1.04 -10.46 20.19
CA ARG A 434 0.88 -9.01 20.00
C ARG A 434 0.03 -8.44 21.13
N LYS A 435 0.09 -7.11 21.27
CA LYS A 435 -0.78 -6.40 22.21
C LYS A 435 -1.89 -5.67 21.46
N PRO A 436 -3.16 -5.76 21.90
CA PRO A 436 -4.22 -4.99 21.29
C PRO A 436 -4.03 -3.50 21.62
N LEU A 437 -4.03 -2.66 20.58
CA LEU A 437 -4.04 -1.20 20.69
C LEU A 437 -5.38 -0.68 20.16
N PHE A 438 -6.22 -0.16 21.07
CA PHE A 438 -7.49 0.46 20.68
C PHE A 438 -7.37 1.98 20.52
N LEU A 439 -8.03 2.51 19.47
CA LEU A 439 -8.14 3.95 19.23
C LEU A 439 -9.62 4.28 19.05
N LEU A 440 -10.21 4.95 20.04
CA LEU A 440 -11.63 5.21 20.11
C LEU A 440 -11.88 6.72 20.13
N ASP A 441 -12.59 7.23 19.13
CA ASP A 441 -12.90 8.64 19.01
C ASP A 441 -14.38 8.88 19.30
N GLU A 442 -14.67 9.64 20.35
CA GLU A 442 -15.99 10.13 20.74
C GLU A 442 -17.11 9.07 20.65
N ILE A 443 -16.94 7.95 21.35
CA ILE A 443 -17.79 6.76 21.23
C ILE A 443 -19.24 6.97 21.73
N LEU A 444 -20.19 6.33 21.05
CA LEU A 444 -21.62 6.22 21.38
C LEU A 444 -22.40 7.56 21.35
N HIS A 445 -22.15 8.39 20.31
CA HIS A 445 -22.86 9.67 20.16
C HIS A 445 -24.36 9.56 19.88
N GLY A 446 -24.88 8.42 19.49
CA GLY A 446 -26.23 8.23 18.98
C GLY A 446 -27.30 7.91 20.03
N THR A 447 -27.03 7.99 21.34
CA THR A 447 -27.99 7.61 22.40
C THR A 447 -28.03 8.59 23.57
N ASN A 448 -28.95 8.33 24.54
CA ASN A 448 -29.10 9.11 25.77
C ASN A 448 -27.80 9.14 26.56
N THR A 449 -27.45 10.28 27.14
CA THR A 449 -26.17 10.54 27.81
C THR A 449 -25.85 9.53 28.93
N SER A 450 -26.83 9.14 29.76
CA SER A 450 -26.60 8.18 30.85
C SER A 450 -26.34 6.77 30.35
N GLU A 451 -27.07 6.30 29.34
CA GLU A 451 -26.87 4.97 28.73
C GLU A 451 -25.53 4.89 27.99
N ARG A 452 -25.17 5.97 27.27
CA ARG A 452 -23.89 6.15 26.60
C ARG A 452 -22.72 5.94 27.57
N GLN A 453 -22.74 6.65 28.70
CA GLN A 453 -21.69 6.57 29.70
C GLN A 453 -21.54 5.16 30.28
N ILE A 454 -22.65 4.50 30.59
CA ILE A 454 -22.63 3.13 31.11
C ILE A 454 -22.02 2.15 30.10
N ALA A 455 -22.47 2.21 28.85
CA ALA A 455 -21.99 1.33 27.78
C ALA A 455 -20.51 1.59 27.47
N ALA A 456 -20.09 2.85 27.29
CA ALA A 456 -18.72 3.22 27.02
C ALA A 456 -17.76 2.79 28.13
N ARG A 457 -18.10 3.03 29.41
CA ARG A 457 -17.33 2.53 30.55
C ARG A 457 -17.18 1.01 30.55
N GLN A 458 -18.25 0.30 30.24
CA GLN A 458 -18.21 -1.17 30.20
C GLN A 458 -17.31 -1.69 29.06
N ILE A 459 -17.32 -1.05 27.89
CA ILE A 459 -16.45 -1.40 26.76
C ILE A 459 -14.99 -1.17 27.14
N ILE A 460 -14.65 0.01 27.68
CA ILE A 460 -13.27 0.32 28.11
C ILE A 460 -12.80 -0.70 29.17
N ARG A 461 -13.61 -0.99 30.18
CA ARG A 461 -13.28 -2.01 31.18
C ARG A 461 -13.01 -3.39 30.57
N THR A 462 -13.81 -3.77 29.59
CA THR A 462 -13.64 -5.07 28.91
C THR A 462 -12.33 -5.12 28.13
N LEU A 463 -11.99 -4.05 27.41
CA LEU A 463 -10.72 -3.93 26.68
C LEU A 463 -9.52 -4.01 27.65
N LEU A 464 -9.57 -3.26 28.76
CA LEU A 464 -8.50 -3.28 29.76
C LEU A 464 -8.35 -4.65 30.44
N ARG A 465 -9.44 -5.39 30.69
CA ARG A 465 -9.42 -6.77 31.20
C ARG A 465 -8.73 -7.76 30.26
N TYR A 466 -8.84 -7.54 28.94
CA TYR A 466 -8.11 -8.32 27.93
C TYR A 466 -6.63 -7.88 27.80
N GLY A 467 -6.16 -7.00 28.69
CA GLY A 467 -4.78 -6.50 28.63
C GLY A 467 -4.52 -5.56 27.46
N ALA A 468 -5.57 -5.05 26.83
CA ALA A 468 -5.44 -4.05 25.79
C ALA A 468 -4.97 -2.71 26.39
N THR A 469 -4.29 -1.92 25.56
CA THR A 469 -3.94 -0.54 25.83
C THR A 469 -4.41 0.33 24.67
N GLY A 470 -4.48 1.65 24.83
CA GLY A 470 -4.95 2.47 23.72
C GLY A 470 -5.18 3.93 24.08
N ALA A 471 -5.92 4.61 23.22
CA ALA A 471 -6.34 6.00 23.45
C ALA A 471 -7.84 6.16 23.21
N VAL A 472 -8.46 6.96 24.07
CA VAL A 472 -9.88 7.34 23.98
C VAL A 472 -9.97 8.84 23.96
N SER A 473 -10.61 9.43 22.96
CA SER A 473 -10.98 10.83 22.96
C SER A 473 -12.41 11.03 23.45
N SER A 474 -12.65 12.03 24.25
CA SER A 474 -14.00 12.43 24.64
C SER A 474 -14.02 13.89 25.14
N HIS A 475 -15.12 14.55 24.92
CA HIS A 475 -15.46 15.81 25.58
C HIS A 475 -16.18 15.61 26.92
N ASP A 476 -16.65 14.37 27.21
CA ASP A 476 -17.37 14.01 28.44
C ASP A 476 -16.40 13.46 29.49
N LEU A 477 -16.03 14.31 30.43
CA LEU A 477 -15.10 13.98 31.52
C LEU A 477 -15.68 12.91 32.45
N SER A 478 -17.01 12.85 32.61
CA SER A 478 -17.67 11.89 33.48
C SER A 478 -17.43 10.44 33.08
N LEU A 479 -17.04 10.20 31.81
CA LEU A 479 -16.73 8.88 31.30
C LEU A 479 -15.69 8.12 32.15
N THR A 480 -14.76 8.82 32.76
CA THR A 480 -13.64 8.25 33.51
C THR A 480 -13.65 8.63 35.00
N GLU A 481 -14.76 9.10 35.55
CA GLU A 481 -14.87 9.48 36.97
C GLU A 481 -14.99 8.29 37.92
N THR A 482 -15.20 7.07 37.43
CA THR A 482 -15.19 5.87 38.29
C THR A 482 -13.78 5.54 38.78
N PRO A 483 -13.59 5.13 40.07
CA PRO A 483 -12.26 4.96 40.65
C PRO A 483 -11.33 4.06 39.85
N ASP A 484 -11.87 2.98 39.26
CA ASP A 484 -11.12 2.02 38.44
C ASP A 484 -10.60 2.63 37.13
N LEU A 485 -11.45 3.37 36.42
CA LEU A 485 -11.04 4.04 35.16
C LEU A 485 -10.15 5.26 35.43
N THR A 486 -10.39 5.99 36.54
CA THR A 486 -9.51 7.08 36.97
C THR A 486 -8.10 6.59 37.26
N ALA A 487 -7.95 5.43 37.88
CA ALA A 487 -6.64 4.81 38.16
C ALA A 487 -5.94 4.28 36.88
N ALA A 488 -6.72 3.85 35.89
CA ALA A 488 -6.22 3.27 34.64
C ALA A 488 -5.93 4.32 33.54
N ARG A 489 -6.41 5.54 33.66
CA ARG A 489 -6.23 6.59 32.65
C ARG A 489 -4.95 7.40 32.88
N ASP A 490 -4.31 7.76 31.77
CA ASP A 490 -3.35 8.86 31.68
C ASP A 490 -4.05 10.01 30.94
N ALA A 491 -4.41 11.08 31.66
CA ALA A 491 -5.22 12.14 31.10
C ALA A 491 -4.35 13.21 30.46
N VAL A 492 -4.75 13.61 29.25
CA VAL A 492 -4.13 14.72 28.50
C VAL A 492 -5.22 15.56 27.82
N HIS A 493 -4.90 16.80 27.49
CA HIS A 493 -5.88 17.67 26.87
C HIS A 493 -5.27 18.65 25.87
N PHE A 494 -6.11 19.06 24.94
CA PHE A 494 -5.89 20.22 24.07
C PHE A 494 -6.65 21.42 24.60
N THR A 495 -6.08 22.64 24.41
CA THR A 495 -6.66 23.91 24.87
C THR A 495 -6.86 24.82 23.68
N GLU A 496 -8.00 25.50 23.66
CA GLU A 496 -8.26 26.61 22.79
C GLU A 496 -7.75 27.92 23.38
N THR A 497 -7.31 28.84 22.52
CA THR A 497 -6.92 30.19 22.87
C THR A 497 -7.85 31.16 22.20
N PHE A 498 -8.42 32.08 22.98
CA PHE A 498 -9.25 33.15 22.48
C PHE A 498 -8.40 34.39 22.29
N THR A 499 -8.35 34.89 21.08
CA THR A 499 -7.66 36.11 20.68
C THR A 499 -8.67 37.07 20.04
N ARG A 500 -8.27 38.30 19.78
CA ARG A 500 -9.03 39.20 18.91
C ARG A 500 -8.31 39.29 17.58
N ASP A 501 -9.05 39.27 16.48
CA ASP A 501 -8.51 39.51 15.15
C ASP A 501 -8.12 40.99 14.96
N LEU A 502 -7.58 41.34 13.77
CA LEU A 502 -7.16 42.70 13.45
C LEU A 502 -8.33 43.71 13.45
N ASP A 503 -9.55 43.25 13.29
CA ASP A 503 -10.77 44.02 13.27
C ASP A 503 -11.43 44.12 14.68
N GLY A 504 -10.81 43.49 15.68
CA GLY A 504 -11.25 43.49 17.08
C GLY A 504 -12.32 42.45 17.42
N HIS A 505 -12.70 41.57 16.46
CA HIS A 505 -13.64 40.48 16.71
C HIS A 505 -12.96 39.34 17.48
N PRO A 506 -13.69 38.66 18.38
CA PRO A 506 -13.15 37.51 19.07
C PRO A 506 -12.89 36.39 18.07
N ALA A 507 -11.66 35.84 18.05
CA ALA A 507 -11.23 34.72 17.24
C ALA A 507 -10.74 33.58 18.13
N MET A 508 -11.14 32.35 17.82
CA MET A 508 -10.68 31.16 18.51
C MET A 508 -9.56 30.52 17.67
N SER A 509 -8.45 30.22 18.31
CA SER A 509 -7.33 29.54 17.70
C SER A 509 -6.92 28.32 18.53
N PHE A 510 -6.29 27.35 17.88
CA PHE A 510 -5.77 26.15 18.52
C PHE A 510 -4.26 26.06 18.25
N ASP A 511 -3.49 25.80 19.30
CA ASP A 511 -2.06 25.55 19.16
C ASP A 511 -1.73 24.07 18.90
N TYR A 512 -2.74 23.19 18.99
CA TYR A 512 -2.65 21.73 18.78
C TYR A 512 -1.58 21.05 19.65
N ARG A 513 -1.24 21.66 20.81
CA ARG A 513 -0.27 21.09 21.74
C ARG A 513 -0.93 20.33 22.87
N LEU A 514 -0.49 19.10 23.06
CA LEU A 514 -0.97 18.21 24.10
C LEU A 514 -0.41 18.61 25.46
N ARG A 515 -1.27 18.66 26.46
CA ARG A 515 -0.93 19.02 27.83
C ARG A 515 -1.38 17.95 28.82
N PRO A 516 -0.65 17.73 29.91
CA PRO A 516 -1.09 16.77 30.95
C PRO A 516 -2.34 17.27 31.68
N GLY A 517 -3.17 16.30 32.13
CA GLY A 517 -4.41 16.56 32.84
C GLY A 517 -5.65 16.63 31.94
N VAL A 518 -6.78 17.00 32.51
CA VAL A 518 -8.07 17.14 31.81
C VAL A 518 -8.36 18.61 31.47
N ALA A 519 -9.08 18.85 30.39
CA ALA A 519 -9.53 20.19 30.03
C ALA A 519 -10.47 20.75 31.11
N THR A 520 -10.19 21.94 31.61
CA THR A 520 -10.95 22.61 32.70
C THR A 520 -11.85 23.75 32.21
N SER A 521 -11.73 24.15 30.93
CA SER A 521 -12.43 25.29 30.39
C SER A 521 -13.81 24.94 29.80
N THR A 522 -14.85 25.61 30.30
CA THR A 522 -16.19 25.60 29.70
C THR A 522 -16.34 26.84 28.84
N ASN A 523 -16.08 26.72 27.53
CA ASN A 523 -16.03 27.90 26.64
C ASN A 523 -17.32 28.12 25.83
N ALA A 524 -18.40 27.42 26.17
CA ALA A 524 -19.68 27.53 25.45
C ALA A 524 -20.22 28.96 25.38
N LEU A 525 -20.11 29.72 26.49
CA LEU A 525 -20.57 31.10 26.53
C LEU A 525 -19.72 32.03 25.63
N LYS A 526 -18.40 31.84 25.59
CA LYS A 526 -17.52 32.60 24.69
C LYS A 526 -17.79 32.30 23.23
N LEU A 527 -18.09 31.02 22.90
CA LEU A 527 -18.48 30.62 21.55
C LEU A 527 -19.81 31.25 21.13
N MET A 528 -20.79 31.34 22.04
CA MET A 528 -22.06 32.03 21.78
C MET A 528 -21.82 33.54 21.52
N GLU A 529 -20.95 34.18 22.30
CA GLU A 529 -20.57 35.57 22.08
C GLU A 529 -19.90 35.77 20.70
N MET A 530 -19.00 34.88 20.31
CA MET A 530 -18.31 34.92 19.00
C MET A 530 -19.24 34.86 17.80
N VAL A 531 -20.31 34.06 17.88
CA VAL A 531 -21.32 33.95 16.80
C VAL A 531 -22.43 34.99 16.91
N GLY A 532 -22.28 35.96 17.85
CA GLY A 532 -23.25 37.05 18.00
C GLY A 532 -24.58 36.65 18.62
N LEU A 533 -24.62 35.50 19.31
CA LEU A 533 -25.82 35.11 20.06
C LEU A 533 -25.90 35.94 21.36
N PRO A 534 -27.04 36.60 21.63
CA PRO A 534 -27.19 37.36 22.85
C PRO A 534 -27.10 36.43 24.07
N LEU A 535 -26.14 36.69 24.96
CA LEU A 535 -26.14 36.08 26.29
C LEU A 535 -27.25 36.75 27.07
N ALA A 536 -28.29 36.02 27.47
CA ALA A 536 -29.24 36.52 28.42
C ALA A 536 -28.47 36.84 29.71
N ASP A 537 -28.56 38.10 30.18
CA ASP A 537 -28.03 38.46 31.48
C ASP A 537 -28.56 37.46 32.51
N ALA A 538 -27.64 36.78 33.21
CA ALA A 538 -28.01 35.97 34.36
C ALA A 538 -28.64 36.94 35.35
N GLY A 539 -29.98 36.94 35.36
CA GLY A 539 -30.77 37.89 36.11
C GLY A 539 -30.30 37.94 37.54
N VAL A 540 -29.94 39.16 37.95
CA VAL A 540 -29.95 39.58 39.34
C VAL A 540 -31.35 39.26 39.86
N VAL A 541 -31.48 38.24 40.69
CA VAL A 541 -32.67 38.04 41.52
C VAL A 541 -32.67 39.20 42.50
N ASP A 542 -33.41 40.29 42.17
CA ASP A 542 -33.74 41.33 43.12
C ASP A 542 -34.59 40.65 44.21
N GLU A 543 -33.98 40.43 45.36
CA GLU A 543 -34.69 40.25 46.61
C GLU A 543 -35.44 41.55 46.94
N HIS A 544 -36.61 41.76 46.36
CA HIS A 544 -37.55 42.72 46.90
C HIS A 544 -38.12 42.18 48.20
N THR A 545 -37.54 42.58 49.27
CA THR A 545 -38.12 42.75 50.58
C THR A 545 -39.52 43.32 50.45
N ASP A 546 -40.51 42.54 50.67
CA ASP A 546 -41.87 42.97 51.02
C ASP A 546 -41.91 43.20 52.55
N ALA A 547 -41.65 44.40 52.95
CA ALA A 547 -41.88 44.82 54.31
C ALA A 547 -43.13 45.68 54.33
N GLY A 548 -44.16 45.19 54.97
CA GLY A 548 -45.08 46.03 55.73
C GLY A 548 -46.46 46.27 55.11
N ASN A 549 -47.43 45.80 55.71
CA ASN A 549 -48.40 46.60 56.53
C ASN A 549 -49.84 46.09 56.51
N THR A 550 -50.27 45.83 57.70
CA THR A 550 -51.64 45.76 58.23
C THR A 550 -52.43 44.52 58.00
#